data_45b612ca98386267db2910c7597e5f55
#
_entry.id   45b612ca98386267db2910c7597e5f55
#
_cell.length_a   1.000
_cell.length_b   1.000
_cell.length_c   1.000
_cell.angle_alpha   90.00
_cell.angle_beta   90.00
_cell.angle_gamma   90.00
#
_symmetry.space_group_name_H-M   'P 1'
#
loop_
_entity.id
_entity.type
_entity.pdbx_description
1 polymer ?
#
loop_
_entity_poly.entity_id
_entity_poly.type
_entity_poly.pdbx_seq_one_letter_code
_entity_poly.pdbx_strand_id
1 'polypeptide(L)'
;MKSKIIRAFTISWSMDFVTGMLPDLQKKYEVVLLSSPGPELDDAETQYGVRGVRIPMERQISLFHDVVSLLRLIITFIKERPAMVHSMTPKAGLLCMVAAWLTRVPVRVHTFTGLVFPTATGLKRRILMFTDAITCACATHVIPEGEGVMADLRNYGITKKPMKVLGYGNIKGVDMMHFSRRPEVMELAQKLKKEGMFTFLFVGRVVGDKGINELCKAMEKLSGFAPVRLLLIGPYEDDLDPISQESKEIIENNMAIEYVGGKYGDELLAYYAAADCFVFPSYREGFPNTVMEAGAMGLPSIVTDINGSREIIVEGENGVIIPSRDENALFKAMLEMVRNKKNREYMAGKARGMIASRFEQNFVQKCLLDFYDEILKKHV
;
A
#
# COMPACT_ATOMS: atom_id res chain seq x y z
N MET A 1 30.20 16.00 8.07
CA MET A 1 29.57 15.47 6.84
C MET A 1 28.24 14.81 7.22
N LYS A 2 27.21 14.89 6.37
CA LYS A 2 25.94 14.16 6.63
C LYS A 2 26.20 12.67 6.49
N SER A 3 25.56 11.85 7.35
CA SER A 3 25.59 10.40 7.22
C SER A 3 24.87 9.97 5.92
N LYS A 4 25.48 9.07 5.16
CA LYS A 4 24.90 8.55 3.92
C LYS A 4 23.90 7.45 4.22
N ILE A 5 22.69 7.56 3.65
CA ILE A 5 21.65 6.55 3.77
C ILE A 5 21.20 6.10 2.38
N ILE A 6 20.95 4.81 2.21
CA ILE A 6 20.41 4.25 0.97
C ILE A 6 18.97 3.80 1.24
N ARG A 7 18.01 4.31 0.44
CA ARG A 7 16.63 3.83 0.39
C ARG A 7 16.46 2.92 -0.82
N ALA A 8 16.10 1.65 -0.58
CA ALA A 8 16.15 0.61 -1.62
C ALA A 8 14.78 -0.01 -1.87
N PHE A 9 14.41 -0.13 -3.15
CA PHE A 9 13.14 -0.67 -3.65
C PHE A 9 13.40 -1.68 -4.78
N THR A 10 12.48 -2.61 -5.01
CA THR A 10 12.59 -3.55 -6.13
C THR A 10 12.40 -2.85 -7.48
N ILE A 11 11.39 -1.99 -7.57
CA ILE A 11 11.02 -1.24 -8.77
C ILE A 11 10.88 0.24 -8.47
N SER A 12 11.10 1.09 -9.46
CA SER A 12 11.08 2.55 -9.29
C SER A 12 9.73 3.10 -8.85
N TRP A 13 8.63 2.51 -9.32
CA TRP A 13 7.28 2.90 -8.90
C TRP A 13 7.07 2.84 -7.37
N SER A 14 7.77 1.96 -6.66
CA SER A 14 7.69 1.89 -5.20
C SER A 14 8.37 3.06 -4.49
N MET A 15 9.03 3.98 -5.20
CA MET A 15 9.61 5.19 -4.59
C MET A 15 8.57 6.17 -4.07
N ASP A 16 7.32 6.05 -4.48
CA ASP A 16 6.20 6.80 -3.93
C ASP A 16 6.11 6.70 -2.39
N PHE A 17 6.64 5.63 -1.80
CA PHE A 17 6.78 5.50 -0.34
C PHE A 17 7.78 6.47 0.30
N VAL A 18 8.65 7.14 -0.47
CA VAL A 18 9.70 7.99 0.07
C VAL A 18 9.75 9.38 -0.54
N THR A 19 9.20 9.57 -1.73
CA THR A 19 9.33 10.84 -2.47
C THR A 19 8.83 12.05 -1.68
N GLY A 20 7.69 11.94 -1.02
CA GLY A 20 7.12 13.02 -0.20
C GLY A 20 7.98 13.43 1.01
N MET A 21 8.90 12.59 1.47
CA MET A 21 9.78 12.89 2.61
C MET A 21 11.23 13.19 2.21
N LEU A 22 11.58 13.11 0.92
CA LEU A 22 12.95 13.37 0.46
C LEU A 22 13.50 14.73 0.90
N PRO A 23 12.74 15.85 0.83
CA PRO A 23 13.23 17.14 1.29
C PRO A 23 13.66 17.12 2.76
N ASP A 24 12.91 16.47 3.64
CA ASP A 24 13.24 16.38 5.06
C ASP A 24 14.39 15.43 5.35
N LEU A 25 14.48 14.31 4.64
CA LEU A 25 15.62 13.41 4.70
C LEU A 25 16.92 14.10 4.27
N GLN A 26 16.90 14.86 3.17
CA GLN A 26 18.06 15.57 2.63
C GLN A 26 18.56 16.69 3.55
N LYS A 27 17.70 17.28 4.41
CA LYS A 27 18.15 18.22 5.44
C LYS A 27 19.15 17.57 6.41
N LYS A 28 18.95 16.29 6.75
CA LYS A 28 19.71 15.55 7.77
C LYS A 28 20.77 14.62 7.19
N TYR A 29 20.49 13.99 6.04
CA TYR A 29 21.28 12.89 5.49
C TYR A 29 21.72 13.15 4.04
N GLU A 30 22.77 12.47 3.60
CA GLU A 30 23.07 12.27 2.18
C GLU A 30 22.22 11.07 1.71
N VAL A 31 21.18 11.35 0.94
CA VAL A 31 20.20 10.32 0.50
C VAL A 31 20.61 9.77 -0.86
N VAL A 32 20.64 8.44 -0.97
CA VAL A 32 20.78 7.72 -2.24
C VAL A 32 19.55 6.84 -2.42
N LEU A 33 18.89 6.93 -3.58
CA LEU A 33 17.80 6.04 -3.96
C LEU A 33 18.34 4.87 -4.78
N LEU A 34 17.83 3.66 -4.53
CA LEU A 34 18.24 2.46 -5.23
C LEU A 34 17.01 1.66 -5.66
N SER A 35 16.93 1.36 -6.97
CA SER A 35 15.89 0.48 -7.52
C SER A 35 16.28 -0.10 -8.87
N SER A 36 15.41 -0.91 -9.47
CA SER A 36 15.44 -1.16 -10.93
C SER A 36 15.29 0.16 -11.70
N PRO A 37 15.84 0.23 -12.93
CA PRO A 37 15.62 1.38 -13.81
C PRO A 37 14.12 1.65 -13.99
N GLY A 38 13.74 2.93 -14.06
CA GLY A 38 12.37 3.35 -14.33
C GLY A 38 12.19 4.86 -14.15
N PRO A 39 11.12 5.42 -14.73
CA PRO A 39 10.92 6.86 -14.81
C PRO A 39 10.84 7.54 -13.44
N GLU A 40 10.27 6.88 -12.43
CA GLU A 40 10.12 7.50 -11.09
C GLU A 40 11.47 7.75 -10.40
N LEU A 41 12.51 6.96 -10.74
CA LEU A 41 13.87 7.22 -10.26
C LEU A 41 14.48 8.43 -10.96
N ASP A 42 14.26 8.55 -12.29
CA ASP A 42 14.75 9.67 -13.09
C ASP A 42 14.05 10.98 -12.68
N ASP A 43 12.75 10.91 -12.40
CA ASP A 43 11.94 12.03 -11.87
C ASP A 43 12.44 12.46 -10.48
N ALA A 44 12.72 11.51 -9.59
CA ALA A 44 13.24 11.83 -8.26
C ALA A 44 14.63 12.49 -8.31
N GLU A 45 15.52 12.04 -9.21
CA GLU A 45 16.81 12.70 -9.43
C GLU A 45 16.61 14.14 -9.93
N THR A 46 15.70 14.33 -10.89
CA THR A 46 15.46 15.64 -11.50
C THR A 46 14.79 16.61 -10.54
N GLN A 47 13.74 16.15 -9.84
CA GLN A 47 12.91 17.00 -8.99
C GLN A 47 13.57 17.34 -7.66
N TYR A 48 14.27 16.38 -7.05
CA TYR A 48 14.82 16.53 -5.70
C TYR A 48 16.35 16.62 -5.68
N GLY A 49 17.03 16.46 -6.81
CA GLY A 49 18.49 16.45 -6.87
C GLY A 49 19.11 15.30 -6.07
N VAL A 50 18.35 14.22 -5.84
CA VAL A 50 18.81 13.03 -5.13
C VAL A 50 19.54 12.11 -6.09
N ARG A 51 20.60 11.44 -5.61
CA ARG A 51 21.33 10.50 -6.46
C ARG A 51 20.60 9.15 -6.55
N GLY A 52 20.39 8.66 -7.77
CA GLY A 52 19.83 7.36 -8.10
C GLY A 52 20.91 6.29 -8.43
N VAL A 53 20.69 5.06 -7.95
CA VAL A 53 21.49 3.89 -8.30
C VAL A 53 20.56 2.84 -8.92
N ARG A 54 20.84 2.47 -10.15
CA ARG A 54 20.01 1.57 -10.96
C ARG A 54 20.58 0.15 -10.88
N ILE A 55 19.88 -0.74 -10.17
CA ILE A 55 20.23 -2.17 -10.11
C ILE A 55 18.97 -2.97 -10.50
N PRO A 56 18.97 -3.65 -11.65
CA PRO A 56 17.81 -4.45 -12.08
C PRO A 56 17.47 -5.52 -11.06
N MET A 57 16.22 -5.55 -10.62
CA MET A 57 15.66 -6.57 -9.72
C MET A 57 14.27 -6.95 -10.26
N GLU A 58 14.10 -8.23 -10.62
CA GLU A 58 12.82 -8.72 -11.13
C GLU A 58 11.82 -8.93 -10.00
N ARG A 59 10.52 -8.69 -10.25
CA ARG A 59 9.46 -8.96 -9.26
C ARG A 59 9.30 -10.46 -8.98
N GLN A 60 9.50 -11.29 -10.01
CA GLN A 60 9.44 -12.75 -9.90
C GLN A 60 10.75 -13.33 -9.39
N ILE A 61 10.70 -14.57 -8.89
CA ILE A 61 11.90 -15.31 -8.46
C ILE A 61 12.72 -15.69 -9.71
N SER A 62 13.96 -15.22 -9.78
CA SER A 62 14.89 -15.49 -10.88
C SER A 62 16.29 -15.65 -10.31
N LEU A 63 16.67 -16.90 -10.01
CA LEU A 63 17.91 -17.20 -9.27
C LEU A 63 19.16 -16.57 -9.90
N PHE A 64 19.31 -16.67 -11.23
CA PHE A 64 20.48 -16.14 -11.92
C PHE A 64 20.52 -14.60 -11.83
N HIS A 65 19.41 -13.90 -12.16
CA HIS A 65 19.34 -12.45 -12.08
C HIS A 65 19.46 -11.96 -10.64
N ASP A 66 18.92 -12.70 -9.68
CA ASP A 66 19.01 -12.38 -8.24
C ASP A 66 20.47 -12.44 -7.75
N VAL A 67 21.27 -13.42 -8.18
CA VAL A 67 22.72 -13.49 -7.88
C VAL A 67 23.46 -12.32 -8.49
N VAL A 68 23.21 -11.98 -9.76
CA VAL A 68 23.84 -10.83 -10.43
C VAL A 68 23.48 -9.53 -9.71
N SER A 69 22.22 -9.34 -9.34
CA SER A 69 21.75 -8.18 -8.58
C SER A 69 22.41 -8.10 -7.21
N LEU A 70 22.53 -9.24 -6.51
CA LEU A 70 23.23 -9.31 -5.21
C LEU A 70 24.69 -8.89 -5.32
N LEU A 71 25.43 -9.35 -6.33
CA LEU A 71 26.82 -8.95 -6.56
C LEU A 71 26.95 -7.45 -6.84
N ARG A 72 26.03 -6.89 -7.66
CA ARG A 72 25.98 -5.44 -7.92
C ARG A 72 25.71 -4.65 -6.65
N LEU A 73 24.78 -5.11 -5.79
CA LEU A 73 24.49 -4.51 -4.48
C LEU A 73 25.73 -4.52 -3.57
N ILE A 74 26.45 -5.66 -3.48
CA ILE A 74 27.68 -5.78 -2.68
C ILE A 74 28.72 -4.75 -3.15
N ILE A 75 29.00 -4.69 -4.46
CA ILE A 75 29.95 -3.71 -5.02
C ILE A 75 29.50 -2.28 -4.71
N THR A 76 28.20 -2.00 -4.86
CA THR A 76 27.64 -0.68 -4.56
C THR A 76 27.83 -0.31 -3.10
N PHE A 77 27.50 -1.19 -2.16
CA PHE A 77 27.61 -0.89 -0.73
C PHE A 77 29.08 -0.75 -0.27
N ILE A 78 30.01 -1.50 -0.87
CA ILE A 78 31.46 -1.32 -0.64
C ILE A 78 31.92 0.07 -1.10
N LYS A 79 31.45 0.53 -2.27
CA LYS A 79 31.82 1.84 -2.84
C LYS A 79 31.17 2.99 -2.06
N GLU A 80 29.87 2.87 -1.79
CA GLU A 80 29.08 3.92 -1.14
C GLU A 80 29.37 4.08 0.34
N ARG A 81 29.73 3.00 1.03
CA ARG A 81 29.95 2.93 2.48
C ARG A 81 28.81 3.61 3.27
N PRO A 82 27.56 3.21 3.04
CA PRO A 82 26.43 3.88 3.71
C PRO A 82 26.44 3.59 5.21
N ALA A 83 26.04 4.57 6.01
CA ALA A 83 25.78 4.38 7.44
C ALA A 83 24.52 3.54 7.65
N MET A 84 23.54 3.65 6.72
CA MET A 84 22.29 2.89 6.77
C MET A 84 21.83 2.47 5.38
N VAL A 85 21.31 1.23 5.29
CA VAL A 85 20.51 0.75 4.17
C VAL A 85 19.11 0.46 4.70
N HIS A 86 18.09 1.09 4.11
CA HIS A 86 16.70 0.81 4.41
C HIS A 86 15.99 0.30 3.15
N SER A 87 15.67 -0.98 3.16
CA SER A 87 14.95 -1.64 2.07
C SER A 87 13.45 -1.76 2.38
N MET A 88 12.68 -1.70 1.31
CA MET A 88 11.25 -1.95 1.30
C MET A 88 10.94 -2.90 0.15
N THR A 89 9.80 -3.55 0.15
CA THR A 89 9.43 -4.58 -0.82
C THR A 89 10.21 -5.91 -0.68
N PRO A 90 9.58 -7.07 -0.95
CA PRO A 90 10.14 -8.37 -0.58
C PRO A 90 11.51 -8.67 -1.20
N LYS A 91 11.67 -8.46 -2.53
CA LYS A 91 12.94 -8.79 -3.19
C LYS A 91 14.07 -7.83 -2.80
N ALA A 92 13.82 -6.52 -2.78
CA ALA A 92 14.81 -5.56 -2.28
C ALA A 92 15.16 -5.85 -0.81
N GLY A 93 14.18 -6.30 -0.01
CA GLY A 93 14.40 -6.76 1.36
C GLY A 93 15.45 -7.84 1.43
N LEU A 94 15.24 -8.94 0.74
CA LEU A 94 16.17 -10.07 0.75
C LEU A 94 17.56 -9.66 0.24
N LEU A 95 17.64 -9.12 -0.96
CA LEU A 95 18.92 -8.87 -1.62
C LEU A 95 19.73 -7.76 -0.92
N CYS A 96 19.06 -6.65 -0.55
CA CYS A 96 19.76 -5.55 0.13
C CYS A 96 20.17 -5.91 1.55
N MET A 97 19.35 -6.64 2.32
CA MET A 97 19.74 -7.01 3.68
C MET A 97 20.89 -7.99 3.69
N VAL A 98 20.90 -8.99 2.77
CA VAL A 98 22.04 -9.92 2.61
C VAL A 98 23.31 -9.16 2.17
N ALA A 99 23.22 -8.31 1.13
CA ALA A 99 24.37 -7.52 0.68
C ALA A 99 24.91 -6.59 1.78
N ALA A 100 24.03 -5.90 2.50
CA ALA A 100 24.41 -5.01 3.58
C ALA A 100 25.01 -5.75 4.79
N TRP A 101 24.56 -6.98 5.07
CA TRP A 101 25.14 -7.84 6.08
C TRP A 101 26.56 -8.28 5.69
N LEU A 102 26.75 -8.75 4.45
CA LEU A 102 28.05 -9.17 3.92
C LEU A 102 29.08 -8.02 3.89
N THR A 103 28.63 -6.81 3.57
CA THR A 103 29.46 -5.61 3.49
C THR A 103 29.58 -4.86 4.83
N ARG A 104 29.00 -5.42 5.90
CA ARG A 104 29.05 -4.88 7.27
C ARG A 104 28.50 -3.45 7.38
N VAL A 105 27.46 -3.12 6.61
CA VAL A 105 26.75 -1.85 6.81
C VAL A 105 26.23 -1.81 8.26
N PRO A 106 26.50 -0.73 9.03
CA PRO A 106 26.20 -0.72 10.46
C PRO A 106 24.70 -0.84 10.76
N VAL A 107 23.87 -0.05 10.07
CA VAL A 107 22.41 -0.01 10.27
C VAL A 107 21.70 -0.59 9.06
N ARG A 108 20.98 -1.67 9.26
CA ARG A 108 20.26 -2.41 8.21
C ARG A 108 18.80 -2.49 8.60
N VAL A 109 17.98 -1.69 7.92
CA VAL A 109 16.53 -1.58 8.19
C VAL A 109 15.75 -2.25 7.09
N HIS A 110 14.77 -3.05 7.44
CA HIS A 110 13.78 -3.54 6.48
C HIS A 110 12.36 -3.23 6.96
N THR A 111 11.56 -2.62 6.07
CA THR A 111 10.13 -2.44 6.29
C THR A 111 9.34 -3.48 5.51
N PHE A 112 8.52 -4.27 6.22
CA PHE A 112 7.54 -5.17 5.63
C PHE A 112 6.27 -4.39 5.28
N THR A 113 6.08 -4.10 4.00
CA THR A 113 4.88 -3.43 3.44
C THR A 113 3.76 -4.40 3.10
N GLY A 114 3.70 -5.51 3.79
CA GLY A 114 2.79 -6.63 3.58
C GLY A 114 3.55 -7.94 3.41
N LEU A 115 2.83 -9.05 3.55
CA LEU A 115 3.38 -10.40 3.45
C LEU A 115 2.73 -11.14 2.29
N VAL A 116 3.52 -11.85 1.50
CA VAL A 116 3.03 -12.63 0.35
C VAL A 116 2.69 -14.07 0.74
N PHE A 117 3.41 -14.63 1.70
CA PHE A 117 3.28 -16.04 2.08
C PHE A 117 1.92 -16.42 2.72
N PRO A 118 1.13 -15.54 3.36
CA PRO A 118 -0.14 -15.95 3.97
C PRO A 118 -1.15 -16.51 2.96
N THR A 119 -1.17 -15.97 1.74
CA THR A 119 -2.05 -16.44 0.66
C THR A 119 -1.40 -17.46 -0.27
N ALA A 120 -0.09 -17.69 -0.15
CA ALA A 120 0.62 -18.69 -0.92
C ALA A 120 0.47 -20.09 -0.32
N THR A 121 0.63 -21.14 -1.16
CA THR A 121 0.50 -22.54 -0.76
C THR A 121 1.75 -23.36 -1.10
N GLY A 122 1.87 -24.55 -0.53
CA GLY A 122 2.88 -25.53 -0.87
C GLY A 122 4.33 -25.04 -0.73
N LEU A 123 5.17 -25.40 -1.71
CA LEU A 123 6.61 -25.06 -1.72
C LEU A 123 6.83 -23.53 -1.83
N LYS A 124 6.01 -22.83 -2.62
CA LYS A 124 6.09 -21.37 -2.76
C LYS A 124 5.98 -20.68 -1.41
N ARG A 125 5.02 -21.09 -0.58
CA ARG A 125 4.86 -20.53 0.77
C ARG A 125 6.10 -20.71 1.63
N ARG A 126 6.69 -21.92 1.62
CA ARG A 126 7.91 -22.22 2.40
C ARG A 126 9.10 -21.38 1.95
N ILE A 127 9.27 -21.21 0.63
CA ILE A 127 10.34 -20.36 0.07
C ILE A 127 10.15 -18.91 0.52
N LEU A 128 8.95 -18.36 0.44
CA LEU A 128 8.66 -16.99 0.85
C LEU A 128 8.92 -16.79 2.35
N MET A 129 8.46 -17.72 3.20
CA MET A 129 8.74 -17.66 4.65
C MET A 129 10.25 -17.73 4.94
N PHE A 130 10.99 -18.56 4.22
CA PHE A 130 12.44 -18.69 4.37
C PHE A 130 13.17 -17.41 3.94
N THR A 131 12.78 -16.80 2.82
CA THR A 131 13.36 -15.54 2.36
C THR A 131 13.08 -14.38 3.32
N ASP A 132 11.87 -14.31 3.88
CA ASP A 132 11.52 -13.31 4.90
C ASP A 132 12.31 -13.52 6.20
N ALA A 133 12.54 -14.80 6.60
CA ALA A 133 13.37 -15.11 7.76
C ALA A 133 14.84 -14.70 7.55
N ILE A 134 15.41 -14.92 6.36
CA ILE A 134 16.77 -14.45 6.01
C ILE A 134 16.82 -12.92 6.05
N THR A 135 15.82 -12.25 5.47
CA THR A 135 15.72 -10.78 5.49
C THR A 135 15.76 -10.26 6.92
N CYS A 136 14.92 -10.84 7.80
CA CYS A 136 14.92 -10.50 9.22
C CYS A 136 16.26 -10.83 9.90
N ALA A 137 16.88 -11.96 9.59
CA ALA A 137 18.15 -12.37 10.19
C ALA A 137 19.28 -11.38 9.87
N CYS A 138 19.35 -10.91 8.60
CA CYS A 138 20.36 -9.97 8.13
C CYS A 138 20.09 -8.51 8.56
N ALA A 139 18.83 -8.12 8.77
CA ALA A 139 18.45 -6.80 9.24
C ALA A 139 18.88 -6.57 10.70
N THR A 140 19.27 -5.33 11.06
CA THR A 140 19.44 -4.90 12.46
C THR A 140 18.12 -4.44 13.07
N HIS A 141 17.24 -3.85 12.23
CA HIS A 141 15.94 -3.35 12.63
C HIS A 141 14.88 -3.79 11.63
N VAL A 142 13.77 -4.28 12.14
CA VAL A 142 12.61 -4.72 11.35
C VAL A 142 11.42 -3.85 11.71
N ILE A 143 10.83 -3.22 10.70
CA ILE A 143 9.65 -2.36 10.82
C ILE A 143 8.48 -3.06 10.11
N PRO A 144 7.54 -3.68 10.82
CA PRO A 144 6.26 -4.05 10.23
C PRO A 144 5.44 -2.79 9.95
N GLU A 145 4.75 -2.74 8.82
CA GLU A 145 3.93 -1.59 8.44
C GLU A 145 2.69 -1.42 9.33
N GLY A 146 2.28 -2.49 10.04
CA GLY A 146 1.17 -2.49 10.99
C GLY A 146 1.28 -3.60 12.02
N GLU A 147 0.41 -3.56 13.04
CA GLU A 147 0.34 -4.56 14.11
C GLU A 147 -0.02 -5.95 13.57
N GLY A 148 -0.88 -6.01 12.55
CA GLY A 148 -1.26 -7.27 11.92
C GLY A 148 -0.07 -7.94 11.23
N VAL A 149 0.75 -7.19 10.49
CA VAL A 149 1.99 -7.69 9.88
C VAL A 149 2.97 -8.13 10.96
N MET A 150 3.09 -7.39 12.05
CA MET A 150 3.93 -7.77 13.19
C MET A 150 3.48 -9.07 13.84
N ALA A 151 2.17 -9.22 14.04
CA ALA A 151 1.58 -10.43 14.60
C ALA A 151 1.84 -11.65 13.69
N ASP A 152 1.67 -11.51 12.39
CA ASP A 152 1.95 -12.57 11.42
C ASP A 152 3.42 -12.99 11.43
N LEU A 153 4.35 -12.04 11.40
CA LEU A 153 5.79 -12.34 11.47
C LEU A 153 6.15 -13.15 12.74
N ARG A 154 5.49 -12.86 13.87
CA ARG A 154 5.66 -13.60 15.12
C ARG A 154 4.97 -14.96 15.09
N ASN A 155 3.70 -15.01 14.73
CA ASN A 155 2.86 -16.21 14.78
C ASN A 155 3.35 -17.30 13.83
N TYR A 156 3.86 -16.91 12.65
CA TYR A 156 4.48 -17.85 11.70
C TYR A 156 5.95 -18.13 11.99
N GLY A 157 6.51 -17.59 13.07
CA GLY A 157 7.88 -17.86 13.50
C GLY A 157 8.96 -17.31 12.54
N ILE A 158 8.65 -16.27 11.77
CA ILE A 158 9.58 -15.68 10.82
C ILE A 158 10.77 -15.04 11.55
N THR A 159 10.51 -14.35 12.67
CA THR A 159 11.58 -13.75 13.47
C THR A 159 11.19 -13.64 14.95
N LYS A 160 12.22 -13.74 15.82
CA LYS A 160 12.12 -13.44 17.25
C LYS A 160 12.73 -12.07 17.59
N LYS A 161 13.27 -11.34 16.61
CA LYS A 161 13.84 -10.01 16.82
C LYS A 161 12.78 -9.03 17.32
N PRO A 162 13.16 -8.06 18.16
CA PRO A 162 12.31 -6.93 18.46
C PRO A 162 11.89 -6.21 17.17
N MET A 163 10.61 -5.92 17.05
CA MET A 163 10.03 -5.18 15.93
C MET A 163 9.30 -3.96 16.48
N LYS A 164 9.22 -2.90 15.69
CA LYS A 164 8.54 -1.66 16.07
C LYS A 164 7.65 -1.21 14.92
N VAL A 165 6.36 -1.12 15.19
CA VAL A 165 5.43 -0.39 14.32
C VAL A 165 5.62 1.10 14.60
N LEU A 166 5.72 1.92 13.57
CA LEU A 166 5.91 3.36 13.71
C LEU A 166 4.57 4.08 13.73
N GLY A 167 4.36 4.93 14.74
CA GLY A 167 3.07 5.61 14.93
C GLY A 167 1.90 4.62 15.06
N TYR A 168 0.90 4.80 14.23
CA TYR A 168 -0.26 3.91 14.13
C TYR A 168 -0.16 2.90 12.98
N GLY A 169 1.04 2.69 12.45
CA GLY A 169 1.26 1.94 11.21
C GLY A 169 1.26 2.86 9.99
N ASN A 170 1.41 2.23 8.80
CA ASN A 170 1.73 2.86 7.55
C ASN A 170 3.09 3.61 7.58
N ILE A 171 3.68 3.88 6.42
CA ILE A 171 4.99 4.54 6.31
C ILE A 171 4.99 5.69 5.30
N LYS A 172 3.90 5.85 4.55
CA LYS A 172 3.72 6.90 3.58
C LYS A 172 2.92 8.06 4.17
N GLY A 173 1.88 7.74 4.94
CA GLY A 173 0.87 8.68 5.38
C GLY A 173 -0.03 9.15 4.24
N VAL A 174 -0.97 10.02 4.56
CA VAL A 174 -1.88 10.64 3.60
C VAL A 174 -1.72 12.15 3.65
N ASP A 175 -1.47 12.77 2.50
CA ASP A 175 -1.50 14.21 2.36
C ASP A 175 -2.96 14.71 2.45
N MET A 176 -3.32 15.22 3.62
CA MET A 176 -4.69 15.69 3.90
C MET A 176 -5.06 16.95 3.12
N MET A 177 -4.09 17.68 2.56
CA MET A 177 -4.35 18.83 1.69
C MET A 177 -4.63 18.37 0.26
N HIS A 178 -3.86 17.43 -0.24
CA HIS A 178 -4.09 16.82 -1.55
C HIS A 178 -5.41 16.05 -1.56
N PHE A 179 -5.62 15.11 -0.63
CA PHE A 179 -6.86 14.34 -0.49
C PHE A 179 -7.93 15.19 0.22
N SER A 180 -8.47 16.14 -0.51
CA SER A 180 -9.51 17.06 0.00
C SER A 180 -10.50 17.45 -1.09
N ARG A 181 -11.71 17.83 -0.65
CA ARG A 181 -12.82 18.23 -1.54
C ARG A 181 -12.68 19.71 -1.94
N ARG A 182 -11.57 20.05 -2.61
CA ARG A 182 -11.32 21.41 -3.13
C ARG A 182 -12.35 21.78 -4.19
N PRO A 183 -12.61 23.08 -4.45
CA PRO A 183 -13.60 23.53 -5.44
C PRO A 183 -13.42 22.87 -6.81
N GLU A 184 -12.18 22.79 -7.31
CA GLU A 184 -11.83 22.20 -8.62
C GLU A 184 -12.20 20.71 -8.67
N VAL A 185 -11.88 19.96 -7.60
CA VAL A 185 -12.22 18.54 -7.46
C VAL A 185 -13.74 18.38 -7.41
N MET A 186 -14.45 19.25 -6.69
CA MET A 186 -15.91 19.18 -6.56
C MET A 186 -16.63 19.51 -7.88
N GLU A 187 -16.09 20.43 -8.68
CA GLU A 187 -16.63 20.72 -10.02
C GLU A 187 -16.53 19.49 -10.94
N LEU A 188 -15.37 18.82 -10.94
CA LEU A 188 -15.19 17.56 -11.68
C LEU A 188 -16.11 16.45 -11.14
N ALA A 189 -16.19 16.31 -9.82
CA ALA A 189 -17.04 15.31 -9.18
C ALA A 189 -18.52 15.47 -9.54
N GLN A 190 -18.99 16.70 -9.69
CA GLN A 190 -20.39 16.97 -10.06
C GLN A 190 -20.74 16.47 -11.45
N LYS A 191 -19.78 16.50 -12.38
CA LYS A 191 -19.93 15.94 -13.74
C LYS A 191 -19.99 14.40 -13.73
N LEU A 192 -19.38 13.76 -12.72
CA LEU A 192 -19.35 12.30 -12.55
C LEU A 192 -20.58 11.77 -11.78
N LYS A 193 -21.28 12.59 -11.02
CA LYS A 193 -22.46 12.16 -10.26
C LYS A 193 -23.60 11.74 -11.20
N LYS A 194 -24.23 10.62 -10.89
CA LYS A 194 -25.49 10.18 -11.52
C LYS A 194 -26.62 10.39 -10.51
N GLU A 195 -27.53 11.27 -10.83
CA GLU A 195 -28.65 11.62 -9.95
C GLU A 195 -29.54 10.37 -9.68
N GLY A 196 -29.93 10.20 -8.43
CA GLY A 196 -30.75 9.06 -8.00
C GLY A 196 -30.01 7.73 -7.88
N MET A 197 -28.69 7.66 -8.17
CA MET A 197 -27.91 6.44 -8.06
C MET A 197 -26.93 6.49 -6.89
N PHE A 198 -26.89 5.42 -6.10
CA PHE A 198 -25.87 5.24 -5.07
C PHE A 198 -24.58 4.74 -5.70
N THR A 199 -23.46 5.42 -5.48
CA THR A 199 -22.19 5.13 -6.12
C THR A 199 -21.20 4.47 -5.17
N PHE A 200 -20.88 3.21 -5.44
CA PHE A 200 -19.72 2.53 -4.87
C PHE A 200 -18.46 2.83 -5.66
N LEU A 201 -17.33 2.87 -4.98
CA LEU A 201 -16.02 3.08 -5.59
C LEU A 201 -15.04 2.02 -5.13
N PHE A 202 -14.32 1.45 -6.09
CA PHE A 202 -13.09 0.66 -5.86
C PHE A 202 -11.92 1.35 -6.54
N VAL A 203 -10.79 1.47 -5.84
CA VAL A 203 -9.53 1.96 -6.41
C VAL A 203 -8.40 0.99 -6.08
N GLY A 204 -7.78 0.44 -7.11
CA GLY A 204 -6.69 -0.53 -6.99
C GLY A 204 -6.53 -1.36 -8.24
N ARG A 205 -5.56 -2.25 -8.28
CA ARG A 205 -5.41 -3.19 -9.40
C ARG A 205 -6.65 -4.09 -9.49
N VAL A 206 -7.12 -4.31 -10.71
CA VAL A 206 -8.28 -5.18 -10.97
C VAL A 206 -7.75 -6.60 -11.12
N VAL A 207 -7.58 -7.29 -9.99
CA VAL A 207 -6.99 -8.65 -9.88
C VAL A 207 -7.75 -9.49 -8.86
N GLY A 208 -7.51 -10.82 -8.87
CA GLY A 208 -8.21 -11.78 -8.02
C GLY A 208 -8.03 -11.51 -6.54
N ASP A 209 -6.79 -11.27 -6.07
CA ASP A 209 -6.49 -11.07 -4.65
C ASP A 209 -7.05 -9.76 -4.06
N LYS A 210 -7.57 -8.87 -4.91
CA LYS A 210 -8.31 -7.68 -4.48
C LYS A 210 -9.81 -7.92 -4.25
N GLY A 211 -10.28 -9.16 -4.42
CA GLY A 211 -11.67 -9.54 -4.20
C GLY A 211 -12.64 -9.00 -5.25
N ILE A 212 -12.14 -8.75 -6.47
CA ILE A 212 -12.95 -8.24 -7.57
C ILE A 212 -14.01 -9.26 -7.98
N ASN A 213 -13.73 -10.56 -7.86
CA ASN A 213 -14.69 -11.61 -8.20
C ASN A 213 -15.93 -11.54 -7.29
N GLU A 214 -15.73 -11.40 -5.98
CA GLU A 214 -16.82 -11.23 -5.02
C GLU A 214 -17.55 -9.90 -5.21
N LEU A 215 -16.80 -8.84 -5.54
CA LEU A 215 -17.37 -7.51 -5.75
C LEU A 215 -18.28 -7.48 -6.97
N CYS A 216 -17.89 -8.09 -8.08
CA CYS A 216 -18.71 -8.19 -9.29
C CYS A 216 -20.01 -8.95 -9.02
N LYS A 217 -19.95 -10.10 -8.35
CA LYS A 217 -21.13 -10.91 -8.00
C LYS A 217 -22.06 -10.19 -7.02
N ALA A 218 -21.49 -9.57 -5.99
CA ALA A 218 -22.27 -8.79 -5.04
C ALA A 218 -22.96 -7.60 -5.71
N MET A 219 -22.27 -6.95 -6.65
CA MET A 219 -22.81 -5.81 -7.40
C MET A 219 -23.89 -6.22 -8.39
N GLU A 220 -23.69 -7.33 -9.13
CA GLU A 220 -24.69 -7.91 -10.04
C GLU A 220 -26.00 -8.18 -9.29
N LYS A 221 -25.90 -8.84 -8.13
CA LYS A 221 -27.06 -9.09 -7.27
C LYS A 221 -27.69 -7.80 -6.77
N LEU A 222 -26.89 -6.84 -6.31
CA LEU A 222 -27.36 -5.59 -5.70
C LEU A 222 -28.07 -4.69 -6.70
N SER A 223 -27.64 -4.67 -7.96
CA SER A 223 -28.25 -3.86 -9.03
C SER A 223 -29.71 -4.23 -9.32
N GLY A 224 -30.12 -5.46 -8.97
CA GLY A 224 -31.53 -5.90 -9.03
C GLY A 224 -32.41 -5.41 -7.86
N PHE A 225 -31.79 -4.83 -6.79
CA PHE A 225 -32.53 -4.41 -5.59
C PHE A 225 -32.56 -2.89 -5.37
N ALA A 226 -31.65 -2.15 -5.96
CA ALA A 226 -31.53 -0.71 -5.74
C ALA A 226 -30.86 -0.01 -6.94
N PRO A 227 -31.13 1.28 -7.14
CA PRO A 227 -30.44 2.09 -8.14
C PRO A 227 -28.99 2.37 -7.67
N VAL A 228 -28.06 1.50 -8.04
CA VAL A 228 -26.66 1.54 -7.63
C VAL A 228 -25.74 1.48 -8.85
N ARG A 229 -24.53 2.00 -8.69
CA ARG A 229 -23.41 1.79 -9.61
C ARG A 229 -22.12 1.53 -8.87
N LEU A 230 -21.19 0.83 -9.53
CA LEU A 230 -19.84 0.60 -9.09
C LEU A 230 -18.86 1.23 -10.10
N LEU A 231 -17.96 2.05 -9.61
CA LEU A 231 -16.83 2.58 -10.36
C LEU A 231 -15.58 1.75 -10.02
N LEU A 232 -15.03 1.04 -11.01
CA LEU A 232 -13.79 0.27 -10.89
C LEU A 232 -12.64 1.07 -11.49
N ILE A 233 -11.68 1.50 -10.64
CA ILE A 233 -10.53 2.30 -11.05
C ILE A 233 -9.24 1.54 -10.80
N GLY A 234 -8.43 1.40 -11.84
CA GLY A 234 -7.09 0.83 -11.83
C GLY A 234 -6.82 -0.11 -12.99
N PRO A 235 -5.57 -0.54 -13.16
CA PRO A 235 -5.20 -1.42 -14.26
C PRO A 235 -5.56 -2.88 -13.99
N TYR A 236 -5.80 -3.64 -15.05
CA TYR A 236 -5.73 -5.11 -15.02
C TYR A 236 -4.26 -5.55 -14.96
N GLU A 237 -3.99 -6.63 -14.22
CA GLU A 237 -2.69 -7.34 -14.24
C GLU A 237 -2.95 -8.84 -14.52
N ASP A 238 -3.46 -9.15 -15.69
CA ASP A 238 -3.87 -10.50 -16.10
C ASP A 238 -2.72 -11.53 -16.05
N ASP A 239 -1.46 -11.11 -16.25
CA ASP A 239 -0.29 -11.99 -16.22
C ASP A 239 0.07 -12.49 -14.80
N LEU A 240 -0.36 -11.81 -13.76
CA LEU A 240 0.04 -12.12 -12.39
C LEU A 240 -1.08 -12.77 -11.57
N ASP A 241 -2.28 -12.25 -11.65
CA ASP A 241 -3.43 -12.71 -10.86
C ASP A 241 -4.75 -12.27 -11.53
N PRO A 242 -5.14 -12.93 -12.65
CA PRO A 242 -6.33 -12.54 -13.40
C PRO A 242 -7.61 -12.74 -12.58
N ILE A 243 -8.59 -11.89 -12.80
CA ILE A 243 -9.97 -12.14 -12.33
C ILE A 243 -10.60 -13.27 -13.14
N SER A 244 -11.66 -13.88 -12.60
CA SER A 244 -12.38 -14.95 -13.28
C SER A 244 -13.03 -14.49 -14.59
N GLN A 245 -13.21 -15.40 -15.54
CA GLN A 245 -13.90 -15.12 -16.79
C GLN A 245 -15.34 -14.64 -16.53
N GLU A 246 -16.02 -15.26 -15.57
CA GLU A 246 -17.37 -14.84 -15.12
C GLU A 246 -17.38 -13.36 -14.67
N SER A 247 -16.37 -12.94 -13.90
CA SER A 247 -16.29 -11.54 -13.46
C SER A 247 -15.99 -10.56 -14.60
N LYS A 248 -15.21 -10.97 -15.60
CA LYS A 248 -15.00 -10.18 -16.83
C LYS A 248 -16.34 -9.98 -17.57
N GLU A 249 -17.10 -11.06 -17.76
CA GLU A 249 -18.42 -11.02 -18.39
C GLU A 249 -19.41 -10.15 -17.60
N ILE A 250 -19.40 -10.21 -16.27
CA ILE A 250 -20.22 -9.35 -15.42
C ILE A 250 -19.84 -7.87 -15.63
N ILE A 251 -18.54 -7.54 -15.64
CA ILE A 251 -18.10 -6.16 -15.86
C ILE A 251 -18.53 -5.64 -17.24
N GLU A 252 -18.45 -6.47 -18.28
CA GLU A 252 -18.79 -6.08 -19.65
C GLU A 252 -20.29 -5.93 -19.88
N ASN A 253 -21.13 -6.75 -19.24
CA ASN A 253 -22.55 -6.83 -19.52
C ASN A 253 -23.44 -6.13 -18.48
N ASN A 254 -22.93 -5.84 -17.28
CA ASN A 254 -23.73 -5.20 -16.23
C ASN A 254 -23.57 -3.66 -16.29
N MET A 255 -24.60 -2.97 -16.74
CA MET A 255 -24.61 -1.50 -16.84
C MET A 255 -24.41 -0.76 -15.49
N ALA A 256 -24.55 -1.46 -14.37
CA ALA A 256 -24.27 -0.90 -13.04
C ALA A 256 -22.78 -0.93 -12.68
N ILE A 257 -21.92 -1.58 -13.48
CA ILE A 257 -20.48 -1.62 -13.26
C ILE A 257 -19.77 -0.84 -14.38
N GLU A 258 -18.99 0.16 -13.99
CA GLU A 258 -18.24 1.01 -14.90
C GLU A 258 -16.74 0.83 -14.65
N TYR A 259 -16.05 0.15 -15.58
CA TYR A 259 -14.59 0.08 -15.56
C TYR A 259 -14.00 1.35 -16.19
N VAL A 260 -13.27 2.12 -15.38
CA VAL A 260 -12.80 3.46 -15.75
C VAL A 260 -11.32 3.46 -16.19
N GLY A 261 -10.59 2.38 -15.90
CA GLY A 261 -9.16 2.32 -16.11
C GLY A 261 -8.37 3.07 -15.04
N GLY A 262 -7.08 3.31 -15.28
CA GLY A 262 -6.22 4.06 -14.34
C GLY A 262 -6.56 5.55 -14.33
N LYS A 263 -6.65 6.14 -13.13
CA LYS A 263 -6.88 7.57 -12.90
C LYS A 263 -5.89 8.11 -11.89
N TYR A 264 -5.50 9.38 -12.01
CA TYR A 264 -4.47 10.01 -11.18
C TYR A 264 -4.84 11.48 -10.90
N GLY A 265 -4.16 12.08 -9.93
CA GLY A 265 -4.31 13.50 -9.61
C GLY A 265 -5.75 13.92 -9.31
N ASP A 266 -6.15 15.11 -9.72
CA ASP A 266 -7.46 15.68 -9.45
C ASP A 266 -8.61 14.89 -10.09
N GLU A 267 -8.36 14.16 -11.20
CA GLU A 267 -9.34 13.27 -11.79
C GLU A 267 -9.68 12.11 -10.84
N LEU A 268 -8.68 11.46 -10.23
CA LEU A 268 -8.92 10.42 -9.23
C LEU A 268 -9.65 10.97 -8.00
N LEU A 269 -9.27 12.15 -7.53
CA LEU A 269 -9.92 12.80 -6.39
C LEU A 269 -11.40 13.10 -6.68
N ALA A 270 -11.74 13.46 -7.93
CA ALA A 270 -13.11 13.67 -8.35
C ALA A 270 -13.96 12.39 -8.25
N TYR A 271 -13.40 11.22 -8.58
CA TYR A 271 -14.08 9.94 -8.40
C TYR A 271 -14.32 9.62 -6.92
N TYR A 272 -13.33 9.85 -6.05
CA TYR A 272 -13.55 9.73 -4.60
C TYR A 272 -14.64 10.70 -4.13
N ALA A 273 -14.64 11.95 -4.60
CA ALA A 273 -15.61 12.97 -4.18
C ALA A 273 -17.02 12.70 -4.72
N ALA A 274 -17.15 12.01 -5.85
CA ALA A 274 -18.44 11.64 -6.47
C ALA A 274 -19.07 10.39 -5.86
N ALA A 275 -18.31 9.55 -5.17
CA ALA A 275 -18.78 8.32 -4.56
C ALA A 275 -19.47 8.53 -3.22
N ASP A 276 -20.31 7.56 -2.82
CA ASP A 276 -21.04 7.50 -1.54
C ASP A 276 -20.39 6.51 -0.55
N CYS A 277 -19.71 5.47 -1.05
CA CYS A 277 -19.03 4.45 -0.24
C CYS A 277 -17.85 3.86 -1.00
N PHE A 278 -16.75 3.66 -0.30
CA PHE A 278 -15.58 2.94 -0.81
C PHE A 278 -15.69 1.45 -0.47
N VAL A 279 -15.37 0.56 -1.41
CA VAL A 279 -15.44 -0.89 -1.22
C VAL A 279 -14.09 -1.51 -1.57
N PHE A 280 -13.48 -2.20 -0.62
CA PHE A 280 -12.14 -2.78 -0.78
C PHE A 280 -12.07 -4.20 -0.19
N PRO A 281 -12.58 -5.22 -0.91
CA PRO A 281 -12.71 -6.58 -0.42
C PRO A 281 -11.44 -7.43 -0.60
N SER A 282 -10.26 -6.83 -0.46
CA SER A 282 -8.96 -7.47 -0.68
C SER A 282 -8.74 -8.68 0.24
N TYR A 283 -7.99 -9.69 -0.22
CA TYR A 283 -7.66 -10.88 0.58
C TYR A 283 -6.41 -10.71 1.44
N ARG A 284 -5.55 -9.80 1.09
CA ARG A 284 -4.30 -9.49 1.80
C ARG A 284 -3.80 -8.10 1.50
N GLU A 285 -3.33 -7.42 2.53
CA GLU A 285 -2.63 -6.13 2.44
C GLU A 285 -1.51 -6.06 3.49
N GLY A 286 -0.63 -5.08 3.33
CA GLY A 286 0.18 -4.58 4.44
C GLY A 286 -0.60 -3.48 5.15
N PHE A 287 -0.75 -2.35 4.45
CA PHE A 287 -1.52 -1.21 4.91
C PHE A 287 -2.08 -0.46 3.67
N PRO A 288 -3.38 -0.64 3.31
CA PRO A 288 -3.91 -0.19 2.03
C PRO A 288 -4.08 1.34 1.99
N ASN A 289 -3.23 2.01 1.21
CA ASN A 289 -3.27 3.47 1.06
C ASN A 289 -4.63 3.95 0.54
N THR A 290 -5.24 3.24 -0.41
CA THR A 290 -6.53 3.64 -1.02
C THR A 290 -7.68 3.67 -0.01
N VAL A 291 -7.65 2.84 1.04
CA VAL A 291 -8.62 2.90 2.15
C VAL A 291 -8.41 4.17 2.98
N MET A 292 -7.15 4.56 3.23
CA MET A 292 -6.85 5.82 3.92
C MET A 292 -7.22 7.05 3.06
N GLU A 293 -6.95 7.00 1.76
CA GLU A 293 -7.31 8.03 0.79
C GLU A 293 -8.82 8.24 0.73
N ALA A 294 -9.59 7.14 0.65
CA ALA A 294 -11.05 7.18 0.70
C ALA A 294 -11.56 7.83 2.00
N GLY A 295 -11.02 7.41 3.15
CA GLY A 295 -11.35 8.01 4.43
C GLY A 295 -10.96 9.49 4.51
N ALA A 296 -9.81 9.90 3.97
CA ALA A 296 -9.40 11.31 3.88
C ALA A 296 -10.35 12.14 3.02
N MET A 297 -10.91 11.55 1.97
CA MET A 297 -11.97 12.15 1.14
C MET A 297 -13.36 12.11 1.79
N GLY A 298 -13.48 11.57 3.03
CA GLY A 298 -14.72 11.52 3.80
C GLY A 298 -15.67 10.40 3.38
N LEU A 299 -15.16 9.31 2.80
CA LEU A 299 -15.96 8.15 2.44
C LEU A 299 -15.97 7.12 3.57
N PRO A 300 -17.13 6.56 3.93
CA PRO A 300 -17.20 5.35 4.70
C PRO A 300 -16.73 4.19 3.84
N SER A 301 -16.07 3.20 4.43
CA SER A 301 -15.48 2.10 3.68
C SER A 301 -16.05 0.75 4.09
N ILE A 302 -16.25 -0.16 3.13
CA ILE A 302 -16.45 -1.59 3.39
C ILE A 302 -15.13 -2.28 3.09
N VAL A 303 -14.55 -2.94 4.09
CA VAL A 303 -13.25 -3.64 3.96
C VAL A 303 -13.34 -5.06 4.51
N THR A 304 -12.42 -5.91 4.11
CA THR A 304 -12.27 -7.25 4.69
C THR A 304 -11.45 -7.23 5.97
N ASP A 305 -11.68 -8.23 6.85
CA ASP A 305 -10.93 -8.45 8.09
C ASP A 305 -9.53 -9.00 7.80
N ILE A 306 -8.65 -8.10 7.34
CA ILE A 306 -7.25 -8.39 7.01
C ILE A 306 -6.33 -7.33 7.61
N ASN A 307 -5.03 -7.62 7.60
CA ASN A 307 -4.00 -6.68 8.06
C ASN A 307 -4.13 -5.33 7.36
N GLY A 308 -3.82 -4.27 8.06
CA GLY A 308 -3.96 -2.89 7.61
C GLY A 308 -5.42 -2.43 7.52
N SER A 309 -6.30 -3.16 6.82
CA SER A 309 -7.71 -2.76 6.68
C SER A 309 -8.40 -2.59 8.03
N ARG A 310 -8.31 -3.58 8.94
CA ARG A 310 -8.86 -3.51 10.30
C ARG A 310 -8.09 -2.57 11.24
N GLU A 311 -6.93 -2.08 10.84
CA GLU A 311 -6.17 -1.07 11.58
C GLU A 311 -6.59 0.35 11.18
N ILE A 312 -7.08 0.52 9.95
CA ILE A 312 -7.59 1.77 9.42
C ILE A 312 -9.07 1.96 9.78
N ILE A 313 -9.87 0.91 9.56
CA ILE A 313 -11.32 0.94 9.78
C ILE A 313 -11.64 0.45 11.20
N VAL A 314 -12.47 1.22 11.88
CA VAL A 314 -13.10 0.85 13.15
C VAL A 314 -14.57 0.57 12.86
N GLU A 315 -15.00 -0.66 13.14
CA GLU A 315 -16.36 -1.15 12.87
C GLU A 315 -17.43 -0.18 13.36
N GLY A 316 -18.32 0.24 12.45
CA GLY A 316 -19.43 1.16 12.73
C GLY A 316 -19.04 2.64 12.94
N GLU A 317 -17.72 2.99 13.01
CA GLU A 317 -17.27 4.37 13.20
C GLU A 317 -16.91 5.07 11.90
N ASN A 318 -16.10 4.44 11.05
CA ASN A 318 -15.72 4.98 9.74
C ASN A 318 -15.88 3.97 8.60
N GLY A 319 -16.49 2.82 8.87
CA GLY A 319 -16.76 1.78 7.88
C GLY A 319 -17.25 0.49 8.51
N VAL A 320 -17.27 -0.56 7.69
CA VAL A 320 -17.73 -1.91 8.03
C VAL A 320 -16.65 -2.91 7.67
N ILE A 321 -16.40 -3.88 8.56
CA ILE A 321 -15.42 -4.95 8.37
C ILE A 321 -16.18 -6.26 8.12
N ILE A 322 -15.86 -6.93 7.01
CA ILE A 322 -16.49 -8.19 6.61
C ILE A 322 -15.47 -9.33 6.53
N PRO A 323 -15.89 -10.61 6.62
CA PRO A 323 -15.00 -11.73 6.33
C PRO A 323 -14.44 -11.66 4.90
N SER A 324 -13.16 -12.03 4.74
CA SER A 324 -12.54 -12.12 3.42
C SER A 324 -13.13 -13.29 2.63
N ARG A 325 -13.28 -13.12 1.30
CA ARG A 325 -13.83 -14.11 0.37
C ARG A 325 -15.29 -14.51 0.67
N ASP A 326 -16.06 -13.61 1.24
CA ASP A 326 -17.47 -13.82 1.53
C ASP A 326 -18.34 -12.84 0.72
N GLU A 327 -18.76 -13.29 -0.47
CA GLU A 327 -19.66 -12.56 -1.38
C GLU A 327 -20.98 -12.15 -0.69
N ASN A 328 -21.54 -13.04 0.16
CA ASN A 328 -22.81 -12.77 0.81
C ASN A 328 -22.67 -11.71 1.91
N ALA A 329 -21.57 -11.74 2.67
CA ALA A 329 -21.27 -10.69 3.65
C ALA A 329 -21.04 -9.35 2.95
N LEU A 330 -20.31 -9.35 1.82
CA LEU A 330 -20.10 -8.15 1.01
C LEU A 330 -21.43 -7.59 0.47
N PHE A 331 -22.27 -8.43 -0.13
CA PHE A 331 -23.59 -8.02 -0.60
C PHE A 331 -24.45 -7.39 0.53
N LYS A 332 -24.50 -8.03 1.71
CA LYS A 332 -25.27 -7.52 2.85
C LYS A 332 -24.74 -6.17 3.33
N ALA A 333 -23.42 -6.02 3.44
CA ALA A 333 -22.80 -4.75 3.86
C ALA A 333 -23.08 -3.63 2.84
N MET A 334 -22.97 -3.92 1.54
CA MET A 334 -23.30 -2.97 0.48
C MET A 334 -24.78 -2.57 0.52
N LEU A 335 -25.69 -3.54 0.68
CA LEU A 335 -27.12 -3.28 0.79
C LEU A 335 -27.46 -2.41 2.01
N GLU A 336 -26.82 -2.67 3.14
CA GLU A 336 -26.99 -1.87 4.37
C GLU A 336 -26.49 -0.44 4.18
N MET A 337 -25.36 -0.24 3.49
CA MET A 337 -24.86 1.11 3.15
C MET A 337 -25.84 1.89 2.29
N VAL A 338 -26.56 1.22 1.38
CA VAL A 338 -27.59 1.88 0.57
C VAL A 338 -28.81 2.25 1.41
N ARG A 339 -29.30 1.31 2.25
CA ARG A 339 -30.57 1.44 2.98
C ARG A 339 -30.47 2.33 4.23
N ASN A 340 -29.37 2.24 4.95
CA ASN A 340 -29.21 2.93 6.25
C ASN A 340 -28.46 4.24 6.09
N LYS A 341 -29.16 5.25 5.56
CA LYS A 341 -28.61 6.60 5.36
C LYS A 341 -28.02 7.19 6.63
N LYS A 342 -28.68 7.02 7.78
CA LYS A 342 -28.23 7.58 9.06
C LYS A 342 -26.86 7.06 9.49
N ASN A 343 -26.66 5.74 9.45
CA ASN A 343 -25.39 5.13 9.82
C ASN A 343 -24.29 5.50 8.82
N ARG A 344 -24.60 5.50 7.52
CA ARG A 344 -23.65 5.91 6.49
C ARG A 344 -23.17 7.35 6.67
N GLU A 345 -24.09 8.29 6.91
CA GLU A 345 -23.74 9.69 7.15
C GLU A 345 -22.93 9.88 8.45
N TYR A 346 -23.23 9.11 9.48
CA TYR A 346 -22.43 9.09 10.70
C TYR A 346 -21.00 8.64 10.41
N MET A 347 -20.82 7.49 9.74
CA MET A 347 -19.50 6.97 9.37
C MET A 347 -18.73 7.93 8.46
N ALA A 348 -19.39 8.51 7.45
CA ALA A 348 -18.80 9.50 6.55
C ALA A 348 -18.30 10.73 7.32
N GLY A 349 -19.09 11.23 8.28
CA GLY A 349 -18.71 12.36 9.13
C GLY A 349 -17.48 12.11 10.01
N LYS A 350 -17.24 10.86 10.37
CA LYS A 350 -16.06 10.44 11.17
C LYS A 350 -14.83 10.16 10.33
N ALA A 351 -15.00 9.65 9.11
CA ALA A 351 -13.93 9.05 8.30
C ALA A 351 -12.70 9.96 8.18
N ARG A 352 -12.87 11.22 7.75
CA ARG A 352 -11.76 12.15 7.55
C ARG A 352 -11.00 12.45 8.84
N GLY A 353 -11.70 12.70 9.94
CA GLY A 353 -11.08 13.01 11.24
C GLY A 353 -10.26 11.84 11.77
N MET A 354 -10.74 10.61 11.57
CA MET A 354 -10.06 9.40 12.02
C MET A 354 -8.78 9.11 11.20
N ILE A 355 -8.76 9.46 9.92
CA ILE A 355 -7.54 9.36 9.10
C ILE A 355 -6.56 10.46 9.50
N ALA A 356 -7.00 11.72 9.57
CA ALA A 356 -6.16 12.85 9.93
C ALA A 356 -5.44 12.68 11.27
N SER A 357 -6.13 12.15 12.28
CA SER A 357 -5.56 11.98 13.63
C SER A 357 -4.50 10.89 13.74
N ARG A 358 -4.46 9.93 12.79
CA ARG A 358 -3.59 8.75 12.88
C ARG A 358 -2.59 8.64 11.74
N PHE A 359 -2.96 9.06 10.55
CA PHE A 359 -2.24 8.75 9.31
C PHE A 359 -1.90 10.01 8.48
N GLU A 360 -2.02 11.22 9.05
CA GLU A 360 -1.56 12.43 8.38
C GLU A 360 -0.07 12.31 8.04
N GLN A 361 0.29 12.71 6.82
CA GLN A 361 1.60 12.44 6.22
C GLN A 361 2.77 12.98 7.05
N ASN A 362 2.69 14.22 7.54
CA ASN A 362 3.77 14.81 8.32
C ASN A 362 3.97 14.09 9.66
N PHE A 363 2.89 13.60 10.28
CA PHE A 363 2.99 12.79 11.50
C PHE A 363 3.69 11.46 11.22
N VAL A 364 3.29 10.74 10.17
CA VAL A 364 3.88 9.44 9.80
C VAL A 364 5.35 9.61 9.42
N GLN A 365 5.68 10.62 8.61
CA GLN A 365 7.05 10.92 8.22
C GLN A 365 7.92 11.30 9.43
N LYS A 366 7.37 12.08 10.36
CA LYS A 366 8.07 12.41 11.61
C LYS A 366 8.41 11.16 12.43
N CYS A 367 7.48 10.20 12.55
CA CYS A 367 7.74 8.95 13.25
C CYS A 367 8.94 8.19 12.64
N LEU A 368 9.07 8.17 11.31
CA LEU A 368 10.19 7.53 10.63
C LEU A 368 11.50 8.32 10.80
N LEU A 369 11.46 9.65 10.73
CA LEU A 369 12.64 10.49 10.96
C LEU A 369 13.15 10.39 12.39
N ASP A 370 12.26 10.41 13.38
CA ASP A 370 12.61 10.23 14.80
C ASP A 370 13.23 8.84 15.03
N PHE A 371 12.70 7.81 14.38
CA PHE A 371 13.28 6.47 14.42
C PHE A 371 14.70 6.43 13.81
N TYR A 372 14.93 7.09 12.67
CA TYR A 372 16.27 7.17 12.08
C TYR A 372 17.26 7.89 13.01
N ASP A 373 16.84 9.00 13.62
CA ASP A 373 17.67 9.72 14.58
C ASP A 373 18.02 8.85 15.78
N GLU A 374 17.07 8.02 16.27
CA GLU A 374 17.31 7.09 17.38
C GLU A 374 18.36 6.03 17.03
N ILE A 375 18.20 5.37 15.88
CA ILE A 375 19.06 4.22 15.54
C ILE A 375 20.44 4.64 15.00
N LEU A 376 20.56 5.80 14.34
CA LEU A 376 21.85 6.28 13.83
C LEU A 376 22.71 6.91 14.93
N LYS A 377 22.14 7.55 15.95
CA LYS A 377 22.88 8.07 17.10
C LYS A 377 23.70 7.02 17.86
N LYS A 378 23.27 5.77 17.82
CA LYS A 378 23.96 4.65 18.50
C LYS A 378 25.19 4.15 17.72
N HIS A 379 25.41 4.64 16.52
CA HIS A 379 26.48 4.19 15.60
C HIS A 379 27.42 5.32 15.16
N VAL A 380 27.23 6.53 15.67
CA VAL A 380 28.15 7.68 15.62
C VAL A 380 28.83 7.82 16.96
#